data_486f5e8da093e3d37faf41ff4a37d2b6
#
_entry.id   486f5e8da093e3d37faf41ff4a37d2b6
#
_cell.length_a   1.000
_cell.length_b   1.000
_cell.length_c   1.000
_cell.angle_alpha   90.00
_cell.angle_beta   90.00
_cell.angle_gamma   90.00
#
_symmetry.space_group_name_H-M   'P 1'
#
loop_
_entity.id
_entity.type
_entity.pdbx_description
1 polymer ?
#
loop_
_entity_poly.entity_id
_entity_poly.type
_entity_poly.pdbx_seq_one_letter_code
_entity_poly.pdbx_strand_id
1 'polypeptide(L)'
;MKSLFKVVSQTDPVTINTQNGTTQKTTIVLQEFGGKYENSYVASLLGNQAKFYASDIVWASLRFSAREYNGSSYQDITIQDIVSFTQH
;
A
#
# COMPACT_ATOMS: atom_id res chain seq x y z
N MET A 1 1.87 11.17 2.62
CA MET A 1 1.65 10.82 4.04
C MET A 1 2.69 9.83 4.47
N LYS A 2 3.36 10.11 5.56
CA LYS A 2 4.42 9.26 6.13
C LYS A 2 4.05 8.95 7.56
N SER A 3 3.95 7.67 7.90
CA SER A 3 3.53 7.29 9.25
C SER A 3 3.89 5.83 9.55
N LEU A 4 3.66 5.45 10.80
CA LEU A 4 3.73 4.05 11.21
C LEU A 4 2.38 3.39 11.02
N PHE A 5 2.41 2.18 10.48
CA PHE A 5 1.22 1.40 10.22
C PHE A 5 1.42 -0.04 10.69
N LYS A 6 0.30 -0.69 10.97
CA LYS A 6 0.24 -2.12 11.17
C LYS A 6 -0.32 -2.77 9.90
N VAL A 7 0.34 -3.80 9.40
CA VAL A 7 -0.16 -4.54 8.24
C VAL A 7 -1.33 -5.40 8.67
N VAL A 8 -2.48 -5.21 8.03
CA VAL A 8 -3.67 -6.02 8.29
C VAL A 8 -3.67 -7.24 7.38
N SER A 9 -3.43 -7.02 6.09
CA SER A 9 -3.39 -8.11 5.12
C SER A 9 -2.61 -7.68 3.89
N GLN A 10 -2.22 -8.65 3.09
CA GLN A 10 -1.52 -8.45 1.84
C GLN A 10 -2.00 -9.50 0.83
N THR A 11 -2.31 -9.06 -0.38
CA THR A 11 -2.67 -9.99 -1.45
C THR A 11 -1.43 -10.55 -2.14
N ASP A 12 -1.61 -11.62 -2.90
CA ASP A 12 -0.57 -12.10 -3.79
C ASP A 12 -0.33 -11.08 -4.91
N PRO A 13 0.92 -11.00 -5.43
CA PRO A 13 1.21 -10.09 -6.53
C PRO A 13 0.40 -10.43 -7.77
N VAL A 14 -0.07 -9.40 -8.45
CA VAL A 14 -0.80 -9.51 -9.71
C VAL A 14 0.00 -8.77 -10.77
N THR A 15 0.19 -9.40 -11.93
CA THR A 15 0.88 -8.78 -13.05
C THR A 15 -0.06 -7.80 -13.73
N ILE A 16 0.39 -6.56 -13.91
CA ILE A 16 -0.35 -5.54 -14.64
C ILE A 16 0.48 -5.03 -15.80
N ASN A 17 -0.21 -4.54 -16.84
CA ASN A 17 0.43 -3.94 -18.00
C ASN A 17 0.56 -2.44 -17.79
N THR A 18 1.74 -1.91 -18.07
CA THR A 18 2.03 -0.48 -18.01
C THR A 18 2.58 -0.03 -19.35
N GLN A 19 2.77 1.29 -19.51
CA GLN A 19 3.35 1.85 -20.73
C GLN A 19 4.77 1.35 -20.97
N ASN A 20 5.48 0.99 -19.92
CA ASN A 20 6.87 0.54 -20.00
C ASN A 20 7.01 -0.99 -19.92
N GLY A 21 5.91 -1.73 -20.14
CA GLY A 21 5.90 -3.19 -20.07
C GLY A 21 5.01 -3.70 -18.97
N THR A 22 5.41 -4.78 -18.32
CA THR A 22 4.65 -5.35 -17.22
C THR A 22 5.30 -5.05 -15.88
N THR A 23 4.49 -4.92 -14.86
CA THR A 23 4.98 -4.81 -13.48
C THR A 23 4.05 -5.59 -12.57
N GLN A 24 4.46 -5.82 -11.35
CA GLN A 24 3.65 -6.50 -10.37
C GLN A 24 3.05 -5.52 -9.40
N LYS A 25 1.82 -5.77 -8.99
CA LYS A 25 1.06 -4.96 -8.06
C LYS A 25 0.61 -5.82 -6.90
N THR A 26 0.96 -5.38 -5.69
CA THR A 26 0.51 -6.01 -4.45
C THR A 26 -0.39 -5.03 -3.72
N THR A 27 -1.53 -5.50 -3.23
CA THR A 27 -2.43 -4.67 -2.43
C THR A 27 -2.20 -4.99 -0.96
N ILE A 28 -1.93 -3.94 -0.18
CA ILE A 28 -1.66 -4.06 1.25
C ILE A 28 -2.68 -3.21 2.00
N VAL A 29 -3.33 -3.80 2.99
CA VAL A 29 -4.21 -3.07 3.90
C VAL A 29 -3.39 -2.67 5.11
N LEU A 30 -3.28 -1.37 5.34
CA LEU A 30 -2.51 -0.78 6.43
C LEU A 30 -3.46 -0.09 7.39
N GLN A 31 -3.21 -0.24 8.69
CA GLN A 31 -3.96 0.43 9.73
C GLN A 31 -3.03 1.37 10.49
N GLU A 32 -3.49 2.61 10.74
CA GLU A 32 -2.70 3.56 11.53
C GLU A 32 -2.36 2.98 12.89
N PHE A 33 -1.15 3.22 13.35
CA PHE A 33 -0.63 2.65 14.57
C PHE A 33 -0.45 3.73 15.63
N GLY A 34 -1.02 3.49 16.79
CA GLY A 34 -0.81 4.34 17.96
C GLY A 34 -1.69 5.57 18.04
N GLY A 35 -2.69 5.72 17.17
CA GLY A 35 -3.60 6.85 17.18
C GLY A 35 -4.84 6.61 18.06
N LYS A 36 -5.54 7.68 18.39
CA LYS A 36 -6.81 7.60 19.10
C LYS A 36 -7.90 7.01 18.19
N TYR A 37 -7.85 7.35 16.91
CA TYR A 37 -8.73 6.81 15.88
C TYR A 37 -7.85 6.15 14.84
N GLU A 38 -8.01 4.86 14.67
CA GLU A 38 -7.19 4.08 13.76
C GLU A 38 -7.92 3.93 12.42
N ASN A 39 -7.42 4.61 11.41
CA ASN A 39 -7.93 4.50 10.05
C ASN A 39 -7.19 3.42 9.30
N SER A 40 -7.90 2.76 8.37
CA SER A 40 -7.31 1.75 7.50
C SER A 40 -7.22 2.28 6.09
N TYR A 41 -6.15 1.91 5.40
CA TYR A 41 -5.89 2.31 4.02
C TYR A 41 -5.61 1.08 3.18
N VAL A 42 -6.19 1.06 1.99
CA VAL A 42 -5.89 0.02 0.99
C VAL A 42 -4.92 0.65 0.00
N ALA A 43 -3.67 0.20 0.05
CA ALA A 43 -2.60 0.79 -0.73
C ALA A 43 -1.99 -0.20 -1.68
N SER A 44 -1.44 0.30 -2.79
CA SER A 44 -0.80 -0.51 -3.82
C SER A 44 0.71 -0.35 -3.74
N LEU A 45 1.43 -1.47 -3.76
CA LEU A 45 2.88 -1.53 -3.86
C LEU A 45 3.24 -2.05 -5.25
N LEU A 46 3.93 -1.22 -6.04
CA LEU A 46 4.27 -1.54 -7.42
C LEU A 46 5.73 -1.98 -7.52
N GLY A 47 5.96 -3.05 -8.26
CA GLY A 47 7.30 -3.48 -8.65
C GLY A 47 8.15 -4.11 -7.56
N ASN A 48 7.74 -4.03 -6.32
CA ASN A 48 8.51 -4.58 -5.19
C ASN A 48 7.94 -5.94 -4.81
N GLN A 49 8.82 -6.91 -4.63
CA GLN A 49 8.45 -8.27 -4.26
C GLN A 49 8.52 -8.52 -2.75
N ALA A 50 8.73 -7.47 -1.95
CA ALA A 50 8.79 -7.62 -0.50
C ALA A 50 7.47 -8.17 0.03
N LYS A 51 7.58 -9.08 0.96
CA LYS A 51 6.40 -9.69 1.59
C LYS A 51 6.29 -9.23 3.03
N PHE A 52 5.11 -8.75 3.38
CA PHE A 52 4.79 -8.34 4.74
C PHE A 52 3.70 -9.25 5.27
N TYR A 53 3.73 -9.46 6.58
CA TYR A 53 2.79 -10.38 7.23
C TYR A 53 1.82 -9.61 8.10
N ALA A 54 0.65 -10.18 8.33
CA ALA A 54 -0.33 -9.58 9.22
C ALA A 54 0.30 -9.29 10.58
N SER A 55 -0.02 -8.12 11.15
CA SER A 55 0.52 -7.59 12.40
C SER A 55 1.95 -7.06 12.33
N ASP A 56 2.60 -7.06 11.17
CA ASP A 56 3.88 -6.39 11.03
C ASP A 56 3.72 -4.88 11.24
N ILE A 57 4.70 -4.29 11.92
CA ILE A 57 4.75 -2.84 12.08
C ILE A 57 5.69 -2.29 11.02
N VAL A 58 5.18 -1.36 10.23
CA VAL A 58 5.94 -0.77 9.12
C VAL A 58 5.87 0.74 9.19
N TRP A 59 6.94 1.38 8.70
CA TRP A 59 6.90 2.79 8.35
C TRP A 59 6.66 2.87 6.84
N ALA A 60 5.71 3.68 6.43
CA ALA A 60 5.39 3.78 5.01
C ALA A 60 5.14 5.23 4.61
N SER A 61 5.56 5.56 3.40
CA SER A 61 5.25 6.81 2.73
C SER A 61 4.20 6.53 1.68
N LEU A 62 3.02 7.15 1.83
CA LEU A 62 1.89 6.93 0.95
C LEU A 62 1.69 8.16 0.07
N ARG A 63 1.42 7.91 -1.20
CA ARG A 63 1.05 8.95 -2.15
C ARG A 63 -0.42 8.80 -2.49
N PHE A 64 -1.17 9.87 -2.31
CA PHE A 64 -2.57 9.94 -2.67
C PHE A 64 -2.71 10.62 -4.02
N SER A 65 -3.46 10.00 -4.93
CA SER A 65 -3.76 10.60 -6.22
C SER A 65 -5.21 10.38 -6.55
N ALA A 66 -5.78 11.28 -7.35
CA ALA A 66 -7.16 11.17 -7.81
C ALA A 66 -7.16 11.10 -9.33
N ARG A 67 -8.10 10.33 -9.86
CA ARG A 67 -8.29 10.24 -11.31
C ARG A 67 -9.78 10.22 -11.62
N GLU A 68 -10.12 10.71 -12.82
CA GLU A 68 -11.48 10.63 -13.33
C GLU A 68 -11.54 9.64 -14.48
N TYR A 69 -12.61 8.86 -14.51
CA TYR A 69 -12.85 7.90 -15.57
C TYR A 69 -14.36 7.75 -15.74
N ASN A 70 -14.85 8.00 -16.96
CA ASN A 70 -16.28 7.87 -17.28
C ASN A 70 -17.18 8.68 -16.35
N GLY A 71 -16.75 9.88 -15.95
CA GLY A 71 -17.54 10.75 -15.09
C GLY A 71 -17.48 10.41 -13.60
N SER A 72 -16.72 9.40 -13.25
CA SER A 72 -16.53 9.01 -11.84
C SER A 72 -15.12 9.37 -11.39
N SER A 73 -15.01 9.76 -10.13
CA SER A 73 -13.72 10.08 -9.51
C SER A 73 -13.25 8.93 -8.65
N TYR A 74 -12.00 8.55 -8.79
CA TYR A 74 -11.37 7.49 -8.02
C TYR A 74 -10.16 8.02 -7.30
N GLN A 75 -9.95 7.54 -6.08
CA GLN A 75 -8.76 7.86 -5.30
C GLN A 75 -7.87 6.63 -5.25
N ASP A 76 -6.60 6.83 -5.59
CA ASP A 76 -5.59 5.78 -5.51
C ASP A 76 -4.58 6.12 -4.43
N ILE A 77 -4.17 5.10 -3.68
CA ILE A 77 -3.13 5.22 -2.68
C ILE A 77 -1.99 4.29 -3.11
N THR A 78 -0.82 4.87 -3.31
CA THR A 78 0.37 4.12 -3.74
C THR A 78 1.44 4.23 -2.68
N ILE A 79 2.09 3.10 -2.36
CA ILE A 79 3.20 3.09 -1.43
C ILE A 79 4.45 3.53 -2.18
N GLN A 80 5.06 4.65 -1.74
CA GLN A 80 6.31 5.16 -2.30
C GLN A 80 7.51 4.50 -1.64
N ASP A 81 7.42 4.30 -0.33
CA ASP A 81 8.47 3.69 0.48
C ASP A 81 7.84 2.90 1.60
N ILE A 82 8.44 1.79 1.96
CA ILE A 82 7.97 0.98 3.08
C ILE A 82 9.15 0.25 3.72
N VAL A 83 9.23 0.32 5.04
CA VAL A 83 10.26 -0.34 5.84
C VAL A 83 9.59 -1.09 6.97
N SER A 84 9.92 -2.38 7.11
CA SER A 84 9.37 -3.20 8.20
C SER A 84 10.30 -3.15 9.41
N PHE A 85 9.71 -2.97 10.57
CA PHE A 85 10.43 -3.04 11.84
C PHE A 85 10.30 -4.41 12.50
N THR A 86 9.45 -5.28 11.96
CA THR A 86 9.26 -6.63 12.48
C THR A 86 10.17 -7.59 11.72
N GLN A 87 10.89 -8.44 12.45
CA GLN A 87 11.74 -9.47 11.85
C GLN A 87 11.02 -10.82 11.85
N HIS A 88 11.22 -11.53 10.77
CA HIS A 88 10.70 -12.89 10.61
C HIS A 88 11.84 -13.88 10.35
#